data_867ddd37651cf6053c9bd148f77fcfc6
#
_entry.id   867ddd37651cf6053c9bd148f77fcfc6
#
_cell.length_a   1.000
_cell.length_b   1.000
_cell.length_c   1.000
_cell.angle_alpha   90.00
_cell.angle_beta   90.00
_cell.angle_gamma   90.00
#
_symmetry.space_group_name_H-M   'P 1'
#
loop_
_entity.id
_entity.type
_entity.pdbx_description
1 polymer ?
#
loop_
_entity_poly.entity_id
_entity_poly.type
_entity_poly.pdbx_seq_one_letter_code
_entity_poly.pdbx_strand_id
1 'polypeptide(L)'
;MAATSARKKIWGWYFFDWASQPYNTLLLTFIFGPYFAQTATANFVDSGMALDAAKAQAQAYWGYGLTVAGIMIAILAPTLGAVADSSGKRMPWIWLFSGLYVVGSAALWWTAPQDFSVLWALFFFGIGLIGMEFATIFTNSYLPELHPDPGERGRLSGSGWAFGYVGGVVALIVMIALFQAGSNGRTMAGLSPLFGLDPTTKADTRIVGPLTAIWYAVFMIPFFLYVRDTPVTGAARYRVGQGLSDLWVTLKNLPRHPSLLAYLGSSMFYRDALNGMYTFGGIYALGVLNWSIIDIGVFGILAAISGAVFCWVGGRVDRAIGPMPVIVTCCLILIATAVLIISLTPNSIMGITLAEGSSAPDIAFYIAGALIGAAGGALQASSRNMLTRQGNPDRMTEAFGLYALSGKATSFLAPALIAIASDVSGSQRIGIAPVVGLFIIGLVLLVWVKPNGDFAK
;
A
#
# COMPACT_ATOMS: atom_id res chain seq x y z
N MET A 1 7.86 -8.50 35.47
CA MET A 1 6.69 -8.09 34.66
C MET A 1 5.98 -9.35 34.22
N ALA A 2 4.64 -9.44 34.39
CA ALA A 2 3.87 -10.59 33.94
C ALA A 2 4.00 -10.75 32.41
N ALA A 3 4.20 -11.99 31.95
CA ALA A 3 4.29 -12.27 30.52
C ALA A 3 2.97 -11.86 29.85
N THR A 4 3.06 -11.01 28.81
CA THR A 4 1.89 -10.61 28.03
C THR A 4 1.32 -11.84 27.35
N SER A 5 0.00 -12.09 27.47
CA SER A 5 -0.60 -13.26 26.85
C SER A 5 -0.45 -13.18 25.32
N ALA A 6 -0.19 -14.32 24.65
CA ALA A 6 -0.03 -14.39 23.19
C ALA A 6 -1.20 -13.70 22.45
N ARG A 7 -2.43 -13.84 22.97
CA ARG A 7 -3.61 -13.19 22.39
C ARG A 7 -3.51 -11.66 22.41
N LYS A 8 -3.01 -11.06 23.51
CA LYS A 8 -2.84 -9.60 23.59
C LYS A 8 -1.76 -9.10 22.63
N LYS A 9 -0.65 -9.86 22.50
CA LYS A 9 0.42 -9.54 21.53
C LYS A 9 -0.12 -9.54 20.09
N ILE A 10 -0.93 -10.56 19.72
CA ILE A 10 -1.56 -10.65 18.40
C ILE A 10 -2.51 -9.47 18.15
N TRP A 11 -3.40 -9.14 19.09
CA TRP A 11 -4.29 -7.99 18.94
C TRP A 11 -3.53 -6.67 18.86
N GLY A 12 -2.50 -6.48 19.69
CA GLY A 12 -1.63 -5.30 19.58
C GLY A 12 -1.02 -5.17 18.19
N TRP A 13 -0.56 -6.29 17.60
CA TRP A 13 -0.01 -6.30 16.25
C TRP A 13 -1.07 -6.00 15.17
N TYR A 14 -2.30 -6.49 15.29
CA TYR A 14 -3.40 -6.14 14.38
C TYR A 14 -3.72 -4.65 14.40
N PHE A 15 -3.67 -4.03 15.57
CA PHE A 15 -3.93 -2.59 15.70
C PHE A 15 -2.93 -1.73 14.94
N PHE A 16 -1.74 -2.23 14.62
CA PHE A 16 -0.85 -1.54 13.69
C PHE A 16 -1.45 -1.41 12.29
N ASP A 17 -1.96 -2.49 11.71
CA ASP A 17 -2.58 -2.47 10.38
C ASP A 17 -3.82 -1.54 10.37
N TRP A 18 -4.66 -1.57 11.43
CA TRP A 18 -5.78 -0.64 11.62
C TRP A 18 -5.34 0.82 11.71
N ALA A 19 -4.30 1.10 12.47
CA ALA A 19 -3.81 2.46 12.71
C ALA A 19 -3.14 3.06 11.47
N SER A 20 -2.36 2.27 10.73
CA SER A 20 -1.53 2.76 9.62
C SER A 20 -2.28 2.91 8.30
N GLN A 21 -3.33 2.13 8.06
CA GLN A 21 -4.05 2.11 6.79
C GLN A 21 -4.65 3.46 6.36
N PRO A 22 -5.13 4.34 7.27
CA PRO A 22 -5.61 5.67 6.89
C PRO A 22 -4.60 6.53 6.14
N TYR A 23 -3.29 6.30 6.29
CA TYR A 23 -2.30 7.00 5.48
C TYR A 23 -2.51 6.73 3.99
N ASN A 24 -2.64 5.48 3.62
CA ASN A 24 -2.89 5.08 2.23
C ASN A 24 -4.28 5.54 1.75
N THR A 25 -5.29 5.36 2.60
CA THR A 25 -6.68 5.63 2.23
C THR A 25 -6.96 7.15 2.18
N LEU A 26 -6.65 7.87 3.25
CA LEU A 26 -7.00 9.29 3.36
C LEU A 26 -5.96 10.20 2.70
N LEU A 27 -4.66 9.99 2.98
CA LEU A 27 -3.64 10.93 2.54
C LEU A 27 -3.17 10.64 1.10
N LEU A 28 -2.85 9.39 0.81
CA LEU A 28 -2.31 9.05 -0.51
C LEU A 28 -3.40 9.02 -1.61
N THR A 29 -4.59 8.44 -1.30
CA THR A 29 -5.53 8.07 -2.36
C THR A 29 -6.73 9.01 -2.46
N PHE A 30 -7.52 9.18 -1.38
CA PHE A 30 -8.88 9.72 -1.55
C PHE A 30 -9.05 11.19 -1.18
N ILE A 31 -8.27 11.74 -0.25
CA ILE A 31 -8.51 13.10 0.27
C ILE A 31 -7.33 14.02 0.00
N PHE A 32 -6.16 13.77 0.62
CA PHE A 32 -5.05 14.73 0.53
C PHE A 32 -4.39 14.77 -0.85
N GLY A 33 -4.19 13.63 -1.51
CA GLY A 33 -3.63 13.60 -2.87
C GLY A 33 -4.45 14.44 -3.87
N PRO A 34 -5.77 14.23 -4.00
CA PRO A 34 -6.66 15.09 -4.79
C PRO A 34 -6.67 16.56 -4.34
N TYR A 35 -6.67 16.82 -3.02
CA TYR A 35 -6.57 18.16 -2.47
C TYR A 35 -5.28 18.87 -2.91
N PHE A 36 -4.14 18.20 -2.78
CA PHE A 36 -2.84 18.71 -3.24
C PHE A 36 -2.89 19.05 -4.73
N ALA A 37 -3.37 18.12 -5.57
CA ALA A 37 -3.44 18.33 -7.01
C ALA A 37 -4.31 19.58 -7.36
N GLN A 38 -5.47 19.71 -6.72
CA GLN A 38 -6.36 20.85 -6.94
C GLN A 38 -5.73 22.18 -6.48
N THR A 39 -5.18 22.20 -5.26
CA THR A 39 -4.65 23.43 -4.65
C THR A 39 -3.34 23.87 -5.32
N ALA A 40 -2.45 22.92 -5.66
CA ALA A 40 -1.23 23.23 -6.41
C ALA A 40 -1.56 23.77 -7.82
N THR A 41 -2.55 23.17 -8.50
CA THR A 41 -3.00 23.67 -9.80
C THR A 41 -3.50 25.10 -9.70
N ALA A 42 -4.36 25.42 -8.71
CA ALA A 42 -4.84 26.77 -8.51
C ALA A 42 -3.69 27.76 -8.26
N ASN A 43 -2.74 27.42 -7.39
CA ASN A 43 -1.57 28.24 -7.08
C ASN A 43 -0.70 28.51 -8.33
N PHE A 44 -0.53 27.53 -9.22
CA PHE A 44 0.20 27.73 -10.48
C PHE A 44 -0.56 28.58 -11.48
N VAL A 45 -1.90 28.45 -11.56
CA VAL A 45 -2.74 29.33 -12.40
C VAL A 45 -2.69 30.77 -11.90
N ASP A 46 -2.77 30.99 -10.58
CA ASP A 46 -2.65 32.32 -9.97
C ASP A 46 -1.27 32.94 -10.24
N SER A 47 -0.22 32.14 -10.42
CA SER A 47 1.10 32.60 -10.83
C SER A 47 1.24 32.88 -12.34
N GLY A 48 0.15 32.74 -13.13
CA GLY A 48 0.10 33.05 -14.56
C GLY A 48 0.28 31.85 -15.48
N MET A 49 0.28 30.62 -14.98
CA MET A 49 0.39 29.41 -15.81
C MET A 49 -0.96 29.06 -16.47
N ALA A 50 -0.96 28.58 -17.70
CA ALA A 50 -2.16 28.04 -18.35
C ALA A 50 -2.67 26.80 -17.59
N LEU A 51 -3.99 26.62 -17.51
CA LEU A 51 -4.65 25.61 -16.68
C LEU A 51 -4.10 24.18 -16.94
N ASP A 52 -3.95 23.80 -18.21
CA ASP A 52 -3.49 22.43 -18.52
C ASP A 52 -2.02 22.23 -18.16
N ALA A 53 -1.18 23.23 -18.33
CA ALA A 53 0.20 23.21 -17.87
C ALA A 53 0.27 23.15 -16.34
N ALA A 54 -0.56 23.91 -15.63
CA ALA A 54 -0.65 23.92 -14.16
C ALA A 54 -1.05 22.54 -13.61
N LYS A 55 -2.03 21.87 -14.24
CA LYS A 55 -2.43 20.50 -13.87
C LYS A 55 -1.28 19.51 -14.06
N ALA A 56 -0.61 19.57 -15.21
CA ALA A 56 0.54 18.71 -15.51
C ALA A 56 1.68 18.96 -14.52
N GLN A 57 1.95 20.21 -14.18
CA GLN A 57 2.95 20.62 -13.19
C GLN A 57 2.63 20.08 -11.78
N ALA A 58 1.37 20.23 -11.32
CA ALA A 58 0.94 19.72 -10.02
C ALA A 58 1.10 18.20 -9.92
N GLN A 59 0.72 17.47 -10.97
CA GLN A 59 0.88 16.02 -11.06
C GLN A 59 2.37 15.62 -11.07
N ALA A 60 3.21 16.35 -11.79
CA ALA A 60 4.65 16.10 -11.84
C ALA A 60 5.29 16.27 -10.46
N TYR A 61 4.99 17.34 -9.72
CA TYR A 61 5.50 17.55 -8.37
C TYR A 61 5.06 16.46 -7.38
N TRP A 62 3.80 16.01 -7.46
CA TRP A 62 3.32 14.88 -6.67
C TRP A 62 4.12 13.61 -6.97
N GLY A 63 4.31 13.30 -8.26
CA GLY A 63 5.12 12.18 -8.72
C GLY A 63 6.58 12.26 -8.24
N TYR A 64 7.20 13.44 -8.30
CA TYR A 64 8.57 13.64 -7.78
C TYR A 64 8.65 13.43 -6.27
N GLY A 65 7.66 13.92 -5.50
CA GLY A 65 7.59 13.70 -4.06
C GLY A 65 7.52 12.22 -3.70
N LEU A 66 6.65 11.47 -4.37
CA LEU A 66 6.54 10.01 -4.21
C LEU A 66 7.82 9.29 -4.63
N THR A 67 8.46 9.73 -5.71
CA THR A 67 9.71 9.13 -6.21
C THR A 67 10.85 9.34 -5.22
N VAL A 68 11.04 10.55 -4.71
CA VAL A 68 12.08 10.84 -3.71
C VAL A 68 11.86 10.01 -2.44
N ALA A 69 10.63 9.99 -1.91
CA ALA A 69 10.31 9.16 -0.76
C ALA A 69 10.54 7.66 -1.04
N GLY A 70 10.14 7.18 -2.22
CA GLY A 70 10.35 5.80 -2.67
C GLY A 70 11.82 5.40 -2.76
N ILE A 71 12.68 6.27 -3.31
CA ILE A 71 14.14 6.05 -3.37
C ILE A 71 14.73 6.01 -1.97
N MET A 72 14.35 6.93 -1.09
CA MET A 72 14.81 6.92 0.30
C MET A 72 14.42 5.63 1.02
N ILE A 73 13.18 5.19 0.86
CA ILE A 73 12.71 3.92 1.43
C ILE A 73 13.51 2.75 0.85
N ALA A 74 13.68 2.69 -0.47
CA ALA A 74 14.39 1.62 -1.14
C ALA A 74 15.84 1.44 -0.63
N ILE A 75 16.56 2.54 -0.45
CA ILE A 75 17.96 2.51 0.00
C ILE A 75 18.05 2.25 1.51
N LEU A 76 17.22 2.91 2.30
CA LEU A 76 17.32 2.87 3.76
C LEU A 76 16.68 1.62 4.38
N ALA A 77 15.66 1.00 3.71
CA ALA A 77 14.93 -0.11 4.30
C ALA A 77 15.80 -1.33 4.63
N PRO A 78 16.59 -1.90 3.71
CA PRO A 78 17.46 -3.02 4.05
C PRO A 78 18.56 -2.61 5.01
N THR A 79 19.07 -1.39 4.90
CA THR A 79 20.12 -0.83 5.76
C THR A 79 19.68 -0.74 7.22
N LEU A 80 18.55 -0.08 7.47
CA LEU A 80 18.01 0.09 8.82
C LEU A 80 17.45 -1.23 9.37
N GLY A 81 16.94 -2.11 8.51
CA GLY A 81 16.55 -3.46 8.87
C GLY A 81 17.73 -4.27 9.42
N ALA A 82 18.86 -4.27 8.71
CA ALA A 82 20.08 -4.95 9.14
C ALA A 82 20.63 -4.39 10.46
N VAL A 83 20.59 -3.05 10.62
CA VAL A 83 21.00 -2.39 11.86
C VAL A 83 20.08 -2.75 13.03
N ALA A 84 18.78 -2.84 12.81
CA ALA A 84 17.82 -3.23 13.85
C ALA A 84 18.01 -4.72 14.27
N ASP A 85 18.18 -5.61 13.30
CA ASP A 85 18.41 -7.03 13.60
C ASP A 85 19.74 -7.23 14.37
N SER A 86 20.82 -6.52 13.99
CA SER A 86 22.09 -6.58 14.70
C SER A 86 22.03 -6.03 16.13
N SER A 87 21.12 -5.08 16.39
CA SER A 87 20.91 -4.52 17.73
C SER A 87 19.96 -5.34 18.60
N GLY A 88 19.18 -6.26 18.01
CA GLY A 88 18.13 -7.01 18.67
C GLY A 88 16.97 -6.13 19.20
N LYS A 89 16.89 -4.87 18.76
CA LYS A 89 15.89 -3.89 19.23
C LYS A 89 15.17 -3.23 18.06
N ARG A 90 13.92 -3.60 17.86
CA ARG A 90 13.04 -3.01 16.82
C ARG A 90 12.14 -1.90 17.37
N MET A 91 11.76 -1.99 18.64
CA MET A 91 10.82 -1.06 19.27
C MET A 91 11.27 0.41 19.24
N PRO A 92 12.55 0.78 19.48
CA PRO A 92 12.98 2.17 19.32
C PRO A 92 12.78 2.74 17.92
N TRP A 93 13.00 1.92 16.89
CA TRP A 93 12.78 2.28 15.49
C TRP A 93 11.29 2.51 15.19
N ILE A 94 10.42 1.63 15.72
CA ILE A 94 8.96 1.80 15.57
C ILE A 94 8.50 3.10 16.23
N TRP A 95 9.01 3.46 17.41
CA TRP A 95 8.73 4.74 18.04
C TRP A 95 9.17 5.94 17.19
N LEU A 96 10.39 5.90 16.65
CA LEU A 96 10.92 6.95 15.77
C LEU A 96 10.04 7.14 14.55
N PHE A 97 9.76 6.06 13.82
CA PHE A 97 9.00 6.12 12.57
C PHE A 97 7.51 6.41 12.81
N SER A 98 6.94 5.98 13.93
CA SER A 98 5.62 6.41 14.37
C SER A 98 5.58 7.92 14.67
N GLY A 99 6.63 8.47 15.26
CA GLY A 99 6.78 9.92 15.44
C GLY A 99 6.82 10.67 14.11
N LEU A 100 7.59 10.17 13.12
CA LEU A 100 7.62 10.76 11.76
C LEU A 100 6.27 10.68 11.06
N TYR A 101 5.56 9.55 11.20
CA TYR A 101 4.19 9.41 10.70
C TYR A 101 3.27 10.49 11.25
N VAL A 102 3.25 10.64 12.59
CA VAL A 102 2.36 11.58 13.28
C VAL A 102 2.72 13.05 12.92
N VAL A 103 4.00 13.39 12.99
CA VAL A 103 4.46 14.76 12.67
C VAL A 103 4.21 15.09 11.20
N GLY A 104 4.57 14.17 10.28
CA GLY A 104 4.36 14.36 8.85
C GLY A 104 2.88 14.55 8.50
N SER A 105 2.02 13.69 9.06
CA SER A 105 0.56 13.80 8.82
C SER A 105 -0.02 15.08 9.44
N ALA A 106 0.29 15.39 10.69
CA ALA A 106 -0.25 16.56 11.37
C ALA A 106 0.16 17.88 10.69
N ALA A 107 1.40 17.96 10.19
CA ALA A 107 1.90 19.16 9.52
C ALA A 107 1.20 19.48 8.18
N LEU A 108 0.42 18.56 7.63
CA LEU A 108 -0.41 18.82 6.45
C LEU A 108 -1.57 19.79 6.75
N TRP A 109 -1.86 20.06 8.01
CA TRP A 109 -2.80 21.13 8.40
C TRP A 109 -2.41 22.50 7.84
N TRP A 110 -1.12 22.78 7.76
CA TRP A 110 -0.59 24.08 7.29
C TRP A 110 -0.47 24.19 5.76
N THR A 111 -1.29 23.45 5.01
CA THR A 111 -1.37 23.52 3.55
C THR A 111 -2.58 24.35 3.08
N ALA A 112 -2.84 25.50 3.72
CA ALA A 112 -3.97 26.36 3.38
C ALA A 112 -3.85 26.90 1.94
N PRO A 113 -4.95 27.02 1.16
CA PRO A 113 -4.88 27.49 -0.22
C PRO A 113 -4.27 28.90 -0.36
N GLN A 114 -4.49 29.78 0.66
CA GLN A 114 -3.99 31.16 0.65
C GLN A 114 -2.46 31.25 0.76
N ASP A 115 -1.84 30.33 1.50
CA ASP A 115 -0.39 30.30 1.75
C ASP A 115 0.18 28.93 1.33
N PHE A 116 -0.29 28.39 0.20
CA PHE A 116 0.06 27.03 -0.21
C PHE A 116 1.50 26.93 -0.65
N SER A 117 2.27 26.10 0.04
CA SER A 117 3.62 25.72 -0.36
C SER A 117 3.67 24.27 -0.82
N VAL A 118 3.96 24.07 -2.10
CA VAL A 118 4.18 22.74 -2.69
C VAL A 118 5.27 21.97 -1.96
N LEU A 119 6.37 22.64 -1.64
CA LEU A 119 7.52 22.02 -0.94
C LEU A 119 7.14 21.59 0.49
N TRP A 120 6.40 22.42 1.23
CA TRP A 120 5.91 22.06 2.56
C TRP A 120 5.03 20.83 2.51
N ALA A 121 4.04 20.83 1.62
CA ALA A 121 3.10 19.72 1.44
C ALA A 121 3.82 18.42 1.11
N LEU A 122 4.72 18.43 0.12
CA LEU A 122 5.47 17.23 -0.31
C LEU A 122 6.49 16.77 0.74
N PHE A 123 7.15 17.69 1.43
CA PHE A 123 8.13 17.36 2.47
C PHE A 123 7.47 16.62 3.64
N PHE A 124 6.40 17.19 4.21
CA PHE A 124 5.73 16.57 5.36
C PHE A 124 4.94 15.32 4.97
N PHE A 125 4.31 15.31 3.79
CA PHE A 125 3.75 14.08 3.23
C PHE A 125 4.83 12.99 3.06
N GLY A 126 5.98 13.33 2.50
CA GLY A 126 7.09 12.40 2.32
C GLY A 126 7.65 11.86 3.65
N ILE A 127 7.81 12.72 4.67
CA ILE A 127 8.21 12.29 6.02
C ILE A 127 7.21 11.30 6.62
N GLY A 128 5.91 11.61 6.53
CA GLY A 128 4.87 10.72 7.03
C GLY A 128 4.83 9.39 6.27
N LEU A 129 5.02 9.42 4.94
CA LEU A 129 5.09 8.21 4.10
C LEU A 129 6.29 7.33 4.47
N ILE A 130 7.45 7.93 4.67
CA ILE A 130 8.65 7.23 5.17
C ILE A 130 8.37 6.64 6.54
N GLY A 131 7.74 7.41 7.44
CA GLY A 131 7.33 6.94 8.77
C GLY A 131 6.44 5.71 8.68
N MET A 132 5.41 5.74 7.84
CA MET A 132 4.47 4.64 7.63
C MET A 132 5.16 3.38 7.08
N GLU A 133 5.95 3.52 6.04
CA GLU A 133 6.61 2.37 5.38
C GLU A 133 7.63 1.70 6.31
N PHE A 134 8.45 2.47 7.03
CA PHE A 134 9.41 1.89 7.97
C PHE A 134 8.73 1.29 9.20
N ALA A 135 7.71 1.92 9.77
CA ALA A 135 6.92 1.33 10.83
C ALA A 135 6.33 -0.01 10.39
N THR A 136 5.87 -0.10 9.12
CA THR A 136 5.36 -1.34 8.51
C THR A 136 6.44 -2.43 8.43
N ILE A 137 7.65 -2.10 7.96
CA ILE A 137 8.78 -3.04 7.86
C ILE A 137 9.11 -3.63 9.23
N PHE A 138 9.30 -2.78 10.23
CA PHE A 138 9.67 -3.22 11.58
C PHE A 138 8.53 -3.99 12.26
N THR A 139 7.29 -3.59 12.09
CA THR A 139 6.12 -4.28 12.66
C THR A 139 5.90 -5.65 12.02
N ASN A 140 6.05 -5.75 10.70
CA ASN A 140 5.91 -7.02 9.99
C ASN A 140 6.98 -8.03 10.40
N SER A 141 8.18 -7.60 10.78
CA SER A 141 9.25 -8.49 11.24
C SER A 141 8.93 -9.23 12.55
N TYR A 142 7.89 -8.81 13.31
CA TYR A 142 7.39 -9.57 14.46
C TYR A 142 6.49 -10.75 14.09
N LEU A 143 6.01 -10.84 12.84
CA LEU A 143 5.07 -11.90 12.45
C LEU A 143 5.54 -13.33 12.79
N PRO A 144 6.82 -13.71 12.59
CA PRO A 144 7.31 -15.03 13.01
C PRO A 144 7.25 -15.28 14.51
N GLU A 145 7.32 -14.21 15.33
CA GLU A 145 7.29 -14.32 16.79
C GLU A 145 5.86 -14.37 17.36
N LEU A 146 4.84 -14.08 16.55
CA LEU A 146 3.45 -14.14 16.99
C LEU A 146 2.95 -15.59 17.12
N HIS A 147 3.44 -16.48 16.26
CA HIS A 147 3.09 -17.89 16.30
C HIS A 147 4.19 -18.76 15.67
N PRO A 148 4.56 -19.91 16.30
CA PRO A 148 5.59 -20.80 15.80
C PRO A 148 5.18 -21.50 14.50
N ASP A 149 3.89 -21.87 14.36
CA ASP A 149 3.36 -22.54 13.17
C ASP A 149 3.25 -21.57 11.99
N PRO A 150 3.94 -21.85 10.85
CA PRO A 150 3.86 -21.04 9.64
C PRO A 150 2.44 -20.89 9.05
N GLY A 151 1.56 -21.90 9.21
CA GLY A 151 0.18 -21.83 8.76
C GLY A 151 -0.62 -20.80 9.56
N GLU A 152 -0.46 -20.79 10.88
CA GLU A 152 -1.09 -19.77 11.73
C GLU A 152 -0.60 -18.36 11.40
N ARG A 153 0.67 -18.18 11.00
CA ARG A 153 1.18 -16.88 10.52
C ARG A 153 0.42 -16.38 9.29
N GLY A 154 0.05 -17.28 8.35
CA GLY A 154 -0.79 -16.95 7.20
C GLY A 154 -2.15 -16.43 7.61
N ARG A 155 -2.82 -17.13 8.55
CA ARG A 155 -4.10 -16.68 9.13
C ARG A 155 -3.97 -15.33 9.83
N LEU A 156 -2.91 -15.12 10.61
CA LEU A 156 -2.64 -13.85 11.28
C LEU A 156 -2.37 -12.73 10.28
N SER A 157 -1.56 -12.99 9.26
CA SER A 157 -1.27 -12.03 8.19
C SER A 157 -2.56 -11.58 7.47
N GLY A 158 -3.39 -12.53 7.04
CA GLY A 158 -4.65 -12.21 6.37
C GLY A 158 -5.63 -11.44 7.27
N SER A 159 -5.73 -11.82 8.55
CA SER A 159 -6.60 -11.13 9.51
C SER A 159 -6.11 -9.70 9.81
N GLY A 160 -4.80 -9.47 9.90
CA GLY A 160 -4.21 -8.14 10.08
C GLY A 160 -4.52 -7.23 8.89
N TRP A 161 -4.27 -7.71 7.67
CA TRP A 161 -4.59 -6.96 6.45
C TRP A 161 -6.10 -6.63 6.35
N ALA A 162 -6.97 -7.61 6.63
CA ALA A 162 -8.42 -7.39 6.65
C ALA A 162 -8.81 -6.30 7.65
N PHE A 163 -8.23 -6.34 8.87
CA PHE A 163 -8.47 -5.35 9.91
C PHE A 163 -7.97 -3.96 9.48
N GLY A 164 -6.83 -3.88 8.79
CA GLY A 164 -6.32 -2.65 8.18
C GLY A 164 -7.27 -2.07 7.14
N TYR A 165 -7.75 -2.87 6.19
CA TYR A 165 -8.73 -2.40 5.20
C TYR A 165 -10.00 -1.82 5.86
N VAL A 166 -10.54 -2.51 6.87
CA VAL A 166 -11.70 -2.01 7.62
C VAL A 166 -11.35 -0.69 8.31
N GLY A 167 -10.17 -0.58 8.93
CA GLY A 167 -9.69 0.66 9.56
C GLY A 167 -9.62 1.83 8.58
N GLY A 168 -9.09 1.60 7.38
CA GLY A 168 -9.05 2.61 6.31
C GLY A 168 -10.43 3.06 5.84
N VAL A 169 -11.36 2.12 5.63
CA VAL A 169 -12.74 2.44 5.24
C VAL A 169 -13.47 3.21 6.34
N VAL A 170 -13.35 2.77 7.60
CA VAL A 170 -13.97 3.48 8.74
C VAL A 170 -13.41 4.90 8.87
N ALA A 171 -12.10 5.07 8.75
CA ALA A 171 -11.48 6.40 8.80
C ALA A 171 -11.97 7.30 7.65
N LEU A 172 -12.13 6.74 6.43
CA LEU A 172 -12.68 7.48 5.30
C LEU A 172 -14.14 7.89 5.56
N ILE A 173 -14.97 6.98 6.05
CA ILE A 173 -16.37 7.29 6.40
C ILE A 173 -16.40 8.37 7.48
N VAL A 174 -15.59 8.29 8.52
CA VAL A 174 -15.48 9.33 9.56
C VAL A 174 -15.12 10.68 8.94
N MET A 175 -14.14 10.71 8.02
CA MET A 175 -13.72 11.93 7.36
C MET A 175 -14.84 12.58 6.56
N ILE A 176 -15.50 11.83 5.66
CA ILE A 176 -16.53 12.40 4.77
C ILE A 176 -17.88 12.61 5.45
N ALA A 177 -18.18 11.84 6.50
CA ALA A 177 -19.44 11.99 7.23
C ALA A 177 -19.42 13.14 8.23
N LEU A 178 -18.27 13.45 8.82
CA LEU A 178 -18.20 14.38 9.95
C LEU A 178 -17.42 15.67 9.63
N PHE A 179 -16.47 15.64 8.70
CA PHE A 179 -15.54 16.75 8.49
C PHE A 179 -15.67 17.39 7.10
N GLN A 180 -15.66 16.62 6.03
CA GLN A 180 -15.58 17.13 4.67
C GLN A 180 -16.97 17.58 4.17
N ALA A 181 -17.09 18.85 3.78
CA ALA A 181 -18.31 19.38 3.19
C ALA A 181 -18.40 19.06 1.69
N GLY A 182 -19.59 18.71 1.23
CA GLY A 182 -19.94 18.64 -0.19
C GLY A 182 -20.26 20.03 -0.76
N SER A 183 -20.72 20.06 -2.01
CA SER A 183 -21.09 21.28 -2.73
C SER A 183 -22.21 22.09 -2.06
N ASN A 184 -23.02 21.43 -1.22
CA ASN A 184 -24.10 22.06 -0.45
C ASN A 184 -23.63 22.63 0.91
N GLY A 185 -22.31 22.64 1.20
CA GLY A 185 -21.76 23.10 2.46
C GLY A 185 -22.02 22.18 3.66
N ARG A 186 -22.57 20.98 3.43
CA ARG A 186 -22.85 19.98 4.46
C ARG A 186 -22.04 18.72 4.21
N THR A 187 -21.72 18.01 5.29
CA THR A 187 -21.05 16.70 5.23
C THR A 187 -22.00 15.63 4.68
N MET A 188 -21.48 14.45 4.37
CA MET A 188 -22.30 13.32 3.92
C MET A 188 -23.40 12.92 4.93
N ALA A 189 -23.19 13.16 6.24
CA ALA A 189 -24.23 12.97 7.27
C ALA A 189 -25.23 14.12 7.36
N GLY A 190 -25.18 15.12 6.47
CA GLY A 190 -26.08 16.29 6.47
C GLY A 190 -25.77 17.32 7.56
N LEU A 191 -24.63 17.18 8.25
CA LEU A 191 -24.18 18.08 9.32
C LEU A 191 -23.33 19.22 8.76
N SER A 192 -23.17 20.32 9.52
CA SER A 192 -22.04 21.23 9.29
C SER A 192 -20.74 20.54 9.69
N PRO A 193 -19.59 20.83 9.02
CA PRO A 193 -18.32 20.26 9.41
C PRO A 193 -18.04 20.40 10.91
N LEU A 194 -17.60 19.32 11.57
CA LEU A 194 -17.30 19.35 13.00
C LEU A 194 -16.27 20.43 13.34
N PHE A 195 -16.34 20.92 14.56
CA PHE A 195 -15.46 21.99 15.10
C PHE A 195 -15.57 23.32 14.34
N GLY A 196 -16.63 23.54 13.54
CA GLY A 196 -16.81 24.77 12.76
C GLY A 196 -15.74 24.97 11.67
N LEU A 197 -15.20 23.88 11.14
CA LEU A 197 -14.22 23.92 10.06
C LEU A 197 -14.81 24.56 8.81
N ASP A 198 -14.16 25.61 8.32
CA ASP A 198 -14.63 26.42 7.19
C ASP A 198 -14.27 25.79 5.84
N PRO A 199 -15.27 25.39 5.02
CA PRO A 199 -15.03 24.85 3.69
C PRO A 199 -14.41 25.85 2.71
N THR A 200 -14.60 27.17 2.92
CA THR A 200 -14.04 28.20 2.03
C THR A 200 -12.52 28.26 2.12
N THR A 201 -11.96 28.01 3.28
CA THR A 201 -10.53 27.91 3.53
C THR A 201 -9.99 26.48 3.37
N LYS A 202 -10.86 25.53 2.97
CA LYS A 202 -10.54 24.09 2.92
C LYS A 202 -10.09 23.49 4.25
N ALA A 203 -10.45 24.13 5.38
CA ALA A 203 -10.14 23.59 6.71
C ALA A 203 -10.82 22.24 6.95
N ASP A 204 -12.04 22.07 6.44
CA ASP A 204 -12.82 20.84 6.40
C ASP A 204 -12.12 19.68 5.69
N THR A 205 -11.29 19.96 4.70
CA THR A 205 -10.48 18.97 3.96
C THR A 205 -9.12 18.77 4.61
N ARG A 206 -8.43 19.86 5.01
CA ARG A 206 -7.07 19.82 5.61
C ARG A 206 -7.02 19.11 6.94
N ILE A 207 -8.13 19.03 7.68
CA ILE A 207 -8.24 18.25 8.92
C ILE A 207 -7.86 16.78 8.72
N VAL A 208 -7.85 16.30 7.49
CA VAL A 208 -7.44 14.93 7.14
C VAL A 208 -6.04 14.59 7.66
N GLY A 209 -5.10 15.55 7.63
CA GLY A 209 -3.76 15.38 8.17
C GLY A 209 -3.76 15.12 9.69
N PRO A 210 -4.23 16.07 10.52
CA PRO A 210 -4.42 15.88 11.96
C PRO A 210 -5.28 14.66 12.31
N LEU A 211 -6.37 14.40 11.59
CA LEU A 211 -7.23 13.23 11.82
C LEU A 211 -6.42 11.92 11.66
N THR A 212 -5.63 11.82 10.59
CA THR A 212 -4.77 10.65 10.35
C THR A 212 -3.70 10.51 11.43
N ALA A 213 -3.11 11.61 11.87
CA ALA A 213 -2.12 11.63 12.96
C ALA A 213 -2.70 11.15 14.29
N ILE A 214 -3.87 11.69 14.68
CA ILE A 214 -4.57 11.32 15.92
C ILE A 214 -5.04 9.87 15.85
N TRP A 215 -5.61 9.44 14.71
CA TRP A 215 -6.02 8.07 14.48
C TRP A 215 -4.86 7.10 14.73
N TYR A 216 -3.72 7.37 14.09
CA TYR A 216 -2.53 6.54 14.27
C TYR A 216 -2.08 6.54 15.73
N ALA A 217 -1.93 7.69 16.36
CA ALA A 217 -1.45 7.81 17.73
C ALA A 217 -2.35 7.03 18.71
N VAL A 218 -3.68 7.14 18.57
CA VAL A 218 -4.64 6.47 19.45
C VAL A 218 -4.65 4.96 19.23
N PHE A 219 -4.74 4.52 17.98
CA PHE A 219 -4.86 3.10 17.67
C PHE A 219 -3.53 2.33 17.73
N MET A 220 -2.38 3.01 17.81
CA MET A 220 -1.08 2.40 18.12
C MET A 220 -0.86 2.12 19.61
N ILE A 221 -1.70 2.65 20.51
CA ILE A 221 -1.57 2.39 21.96
C ILE A 221 -1.55 0.89 22.29
N PRO A 222 -2.47 0.05 21.76
CA PRO A 222 -2.43 -1.39 22.04
C PRO A 222 -1.14 -2.06 21.55
N PHE A 223 -0.60 -1.62 20.42
CA PHE A 223 0.68 -2.13 19.92
C PHE A 223 1.80 -1.84 20.93
N PHE A 224 1.98 -0.60 21.33
CA PHE A 224 3.03 -0.21 22.26
C PHE A 224 2.85 -0.79 23.68
N LEU A 225 1.63 -1.14 24.09
CA LEU A 225 1.39 -1.79 25.38
C LEU A 225 1.71 -3.29 25.35
N TYR A 226 1.40 -3.99 24.27
CA TYR A 226 1.39 -5.45 24.26
C TYR A 226 2.50 -6.09 23.41
N VAL A 227 3.06 -5.38 22.42
CA VAL A 227 4.19 -5.87 21.62
C VAL A 227 5.49 -5.40 22.25
N ARG A 228 6.44 -6.31 22.44
CA ARG A 228 7.75 -6.05 23.05
C ARG A 228 8.82 -6.78 22.27
N ASP A 229 10.03 -6.22 22.25
CA ASP A 229 11.20 -6.94 21.78
C ASP A 229 11.47 -8.17 22.65
N THR A 230 11.76 -9.28 22.03
CA THR A 230 12.22 -10.49 22.74
C THR A 230 13.70 -10.26 23.12
N PRO A 231 14.08 -10.38 24.39
CA PRO A 231 15.47 -10.23 24.80
C PRO A 231 16.36 -11.24 24.06
N VAL A 232 17.31 -10.78 23.27
CA VAL A 232 18.33 -11.63 22.66
C VAL A 232 19.45 -11.78 23.67
N THR A 233 19.63 -12.99 24.21
CA THR A 233 20.74 -13.33 25.08
C THR A 233 22.02 -13.30 24.25
N GLY A 234 22.96 -12.40 24.62
CA GLY A 234 24.25 -12.27 23.91
C GLY A 234 24.28 -11.18 22.84
N ALA A 235 23.31 -10.27 22.78
CA ALA A 235 23.36 -9.12 21.89
C ALA A 235 24.67 -8.35 22.09
N ALA A 236 25.55 -8.45 21.11
CA ALA A 236 26.79 -7.67 21.07
C ALA A 236 26.44 -6.18 21.08
N ARG A 237 27.32 -5.38 21.71
CA ARG A 237 27.18 -3.93 21.75
C ARG A 237 26.88 -3.40 20.34
N TYR A 238 25.73 -2.73 20.19
CA TYR A 238 25.26 -2.07 18.98
C TYR A 238 26.40 -1.39 18.19
N ARG A 239 26.61 -1.85 16.95
CA ARG A 239 27.53 -1.20 16.00
C ARG A 239 26.84 -1.09 14.64
N VAL A 240 26.47 0.13 14.26
CA VAL A 240 25.88 0.43 12.93
C VAL A 240 26.74 -0.14 11.80
N GLY A 241 28.06 -0.02 11.91
CA GLY A 241 29.00 -0.56 10.93
C GLY A 241 28.93 -2.09 10.77
N GLN A 242 28.56 -2.81 11.82
CA GLN A 242 28.37 -4.26 11.74
C GLN A 242 27.10 -4.61 10.96
N GLY A 243 25.99 -3.89 11.21
CA GLY A 243 24.74 -4.07 10.43
C GLY A 243 24.94 -3.82 8.93
N LEU A 244 25.70 -2.79 8.56
CA LEU A 244 26.03 -2.51 7.16
C LEU A 244 26.93 -3.58 6.54
N SER A 245 27.94 -4.04 7.28
CA SER A 245 28.79 -5.14 6.85
C SER A 245 27.99 -6.41 6.61
N ASP A 246 27.07 -6.71 7.52
CA ASP A 246 26.21 -7.88 7.45
C ASP A 246 25.24 -7.80 6.26
N LEU A 247 24.65 -6.62 6.00
CA LEU A 247 23.83 -6.40 4.80
C LEU A 247 24.63 -6.65 3.52
N TRP A 248 25.86 -6.14 3.45
CA TRP A 248 26.75 -6.37 2.31
C TRP A 248 27.01 -7.88 2.09
N VAL A 249 27.25 -8.61 3.20
CA VAL A 249 27.42 -10.07 3.16
C VAL A 249 26.14 -10.76 2.68
N THR A 250 24.97 -10.32 3.15
CA THR A 250 23.67 -10.85 2.69
C THR A 250 23.48 -10.62 1.19
N LEU A 251 23.70 -9.40 0.70
CA LEU A 251 23.57 -9.08 -0.73
C LEU A 251 24.55 -9.91 -1.59
N LYS A 252 25.80 -10.04 -1.16
CA LYS A 252 26.82 -10.85 -1.85
C LYS A 252 26.45 -12.33 -1.87
N ASN A 253 25.82 -12.83 -0.82
CA ASN A 253 25.40 -14.23 -0.70
C ASN A 253 24.00 -14.50 -1.24
N LEU A 254 23.22 -13.47 -1.62
CA LEU A 254 21.87 -13.62 -2.13
C LEU A 254 21.77 -14.60 -3.33
N PRO A 255 22.73 -14.64 -4.28
CA PRO A 255 22.74 -15.66 -5.34
C PRO A 255 22.88 -17.11 -4.84
N ARG A 256 23.38 -17.31 -3.61
CA ARG A 256 23.48 -18.64 -2.97
C ARG A 256 22.17 -19.08 -2.32
N HIS A 257 21.18 -18.18 -2.23
CA HIS A 257 19.83 -18.43 -1.74
C HIS A 257 18.83 -18.25 -2.89
N PRO A 258 18.80 -19.18 -3.86
CA PRO A 258 18.05 -19.03 -5.09
C PRO A 258 16.54 -18.91 -4.86
N SER A 259 16.00 -19.55 -3.82
CA SER A 259 14.58 -19.44 -3.48
C SER A 259 14.23 -18.02 -3.00
N LEU A 260 15.01 -17.44 -2.09
CA LEU A 260 14.81 -16.07 -1.64
C LEU A 260 14.97 -15.06 -2.79
N LEU A 261 16.03 -15.23 -3.62
CA LEU A 261 16.26 -14.35 -4.77
C LEU A 261 15.10 -14.42 -5.77
N ALA A 262 14.66 -15.63 -6.12
CA ALA A 262 13.52 -15.83 -7.02
C ALA A 262 12.23 -15.25 -6.44
N TYR A 263 12.01 -15.40 -5.13
CA TYR A 263 10.84 -14.84 -4.46
C TYR A 263 10.85 -13.29 -4.48
N LEU A 264 11.98 -12.66 -4.15
CA LEU A 264 12.11 -11.21 -4.21
C LEU A 264 11.87 -10.70 -5.64
N GLY A 265 12.48 -11.35 -6.64
CA GLY A 265 12.25 -11.04 -8.06
C GLY A 265 10.79 -11.23 -8.48
N SER A 266 10.18 -12.37 -8.13
CA SER A 266 8.76 -12.61 -8.42
C SER A 266 7.85 -11.55 -7.79
N SER A 267 8.07 -11.28 -6.49
CA SER A 267 7.28 -10.30 -5.75
C SER A 267 7.40 -8.89 -6.31
N MET A 268 8.55 -8.54 -6.83
CA MET A 268 8.81 -7.28 -7.50
C MET A 268 7.84 -7.08 -8.68
N PHE A 269 7.74 -8.06 -9.57
CA PHE A 269 6.91 -7.97 -10.76
C PHE A 269 5.41 -8.03 -10.49
N TYR A 270 4.93 -8.99 -9.68
CA TYR A 270 3.49 -9.09 -9.44
C TYR A 270 2.95 -7.94 -8.57
N ARG A 271 3.76 -7.39 -7.66
CA ARG A 271 3.36 -6.21 -6.85
C ARG A 271 3.30 -4.96 -7.70
N ASP A 272 4.25 -4.79 -8.62
CA ASP A 272 4.23 -3.66 -9.54
C ASP A 272 3.04 -3.75 -10.52
N ALA A 273 2.77 -4.95 -11.05
CA ALA A 273 1.57 -5.20 -11.85
C ALA A 273 0.27 -4.85 -11.11
N LEU A 274 0.16 -5.26 -9.83
CA LEU A 274 -0.99 -4.95 -8.99
C LEU A 274 -1.13 -3.44 -8.74
N ASN A 275 -0.02 -2.74 -8.47
CA ASN A 275 -0.01 -1.28 -8.34
C ASN A 275 -0.45 -0.59 -9.64
N GLY A 276 -0.03 -1.12 -10.79
CA GLY A 276 -0.50 -0.68 -12.09
C GLY A 276 -2.02 -0.80 -12.22
N MET A 277 -2.60 -1.92 -11.84
CA MET A 277 -4.07 -2.10 -11.87
C MET A 277 -4.80 -1.11 -10.94
N TYR A 278 -4.29 -0.85 -9.75
CA TYR A 278 -4.89 0.13 -8.82
C TYR A 278 -4.82 1.55 -9.37
N THR A 279 -3.69 1.93 -9.96
CA THR A 279 -3.48 3.28 -10.47
C THR A 279 -4.29 3.56 -11.73
N PHE A 280 -4.31 2.61 -12.67
CA PHE A 280 -4.91 2.83 -13.99
C PHE A 280 -6.38 2.38 -14.09
N GLY A 281 -6.92 1.67 -13.10
CA GLY A 281 -8.33 1.26 -13.11
C GLY A 281 -9.31 2.43 -13.22
N GLY A 282 -9.11 3.49 -12.43
CA GLY A 282 -9.93 4.70 -12.51
C GLY A 282 -9.75 5.49 -13.81
N ILE A 283 -8.51 5.58 -14.32
CA ILE A 283 -8.21 6.24 -15.59
C ILE A 283 -8.89 5.51 -16.75
N TYR A 284 -8.87 4.18 -16.72
CA TYR A 284 -9.57 3.34 -17.70
C TYR A 284 -11.09 3.55 -17.67
N ALA A 285 -11.67 3.58 -16.48
CA ALA A 285 -13.11 3.80 -16.31
C ALA A 285 -13.54 5.15 -16.87
N LEU A 286 -12.79 6.21 -16.63
CA LEU A 286 -13.04 7.54 -17.19
C LEU A 286 -12.85 7.57 -18.72
N GLY A 287 -11.73 7.06 -19.21
CA GLY A 287 -11.32 7.25 -20.61
C GLY A 287 -11.96 6.28 -21.59
N VAL A 288 -12.28 5.05 -21.16
CA VAL A 288 -12.82 3.97 -22.02
C VAL A 288 -14.32 3.75 -21.79
N LEU A 289 -14.76 3.73 -20.51
CA LEU A 289 -16.16 3.45 -20.18
C LEU A 289 -16.99 4.73 -19.97
N ASN A 290 -16.35 5.91 -20.01
CA ASN A 290 -16.99 7.21 -19.77
C ASN A 290 -17.70 7.32 -18.41
N TRP A 291 -17.14 6.67 -17.38
CA TRP A 291 -17.70 6.66 -16.04
C TRP A 291 -17.62 8.02 -15.37
N SER A 292 -18.58 8.30 -14.50
CA SER A 292 -18.51 9.45 -13.61
C SER A 292 -17.55 9.20 -12.44
N ILE A 293 -17.15 10.27 -11.75
CA ILE A 293 -16.34 10.18 -10.52
C ILE A 293 -17.07 9.36 -9.43
N ILE A 294 -18.40 9.40 -9.42
CA ILE A 294 -19.23 8.65 -8.46
C ILE A 294 -19.08 7.14 -8.73
N ASP A 295 -19.16 6.71 -9.99
CA ASP A 295 -19.01 5.31 -10.37
C ASP A 295 -17.62 4.76 -9.99
N ILE A 296 -16.57 5.57 -10.18
CA ILE A 296 -15.21 5.24 -9.74
C ILE A 296 -15.13 5.12 -8.21
N GLY A 297 -15.83 6.01 -7.49
CA GLY A 297 -15.94 5.93 -6.03
C GLY A 297 -16.58 4.61 -5.57
N VAL A 298 -17.69 4.20 -6.20
CA VAL A 298 -18.34 2.91 -5.94
C VAL A 298 -17.41 1.73 -6.24
N PHE A 299 -16.72 1.77 -7.38
CA PHE A 299 -15.70 0.78 -7.74
C PHE A 299 -14.62 0.64 -6.67
N GLY A 300 -14.08 1.77 -6.17
CA GLY A 300 -13.08 1.79 -5.10
C GLY A 300 -13.59 1.19 -3.79
N ILE A 301 -14.84 1.49 -3.41
CA ILE A 301 -15.49 0.94 -2.21
C ILE A 301 -15.69 -0.58 -2.35
N LEU A 302 -16.18 -1.04 -3.49
CA LEU A 302 -16.35 -2.48 -3.76
C LEU A 302 -14.99 -3.21 -3.70
N ALA A 303 -13.95 -2.65 -4.31
CA ALA A 303 -12.60 -3.21 -4.24
C ALA A 303 -12.08 -3.29 -2.79
N ALA A 304 -12.31 -2.25 -1.98
CA ALA A 304 -11.86 -2.21 -0.58
C ALA A 304 -12.60 -3.24 0.29
N ILE A 305 -13.92 -3.36 0.14
CA ILE A 305 -14.72 -4.36 0.88
C ILE A 305 -14.31 -5.77 0.48
N SER A 306 -14.20 -6.05 -0.82
CA SER A 306 -13.73 -7.34 -1.33
C SER A 306 -12.33 -7.65 -0.83
N GLY A 307 -11.43 -6.65 -0.83
CA GLY A 307 -10.08 -6.77 -0.26
C GLY A 307 -10.10 -7.20 1.20
N ALA A 308 -10.91 -6.55 2.04
CA ALA A 308 -11.05 -6.89 3.45
C ALA A 308 -11.53 -8.35 3.65
N VAL A 309 -12.60 -8.74 2.95
CA VAL A 309 -13.17 -10.09 3.04
C VAL A 309 -12.15 -11.13 2.59
N PHE A 310 -11.54 -10.93 1.41
CA PHE A 310 -10.65 -11.93 0.82
C PHE A 310 -9.24 -11.95 1.42
N CYS A 311 -8.77 -10.91 2.08
CA CYS A 311 -7.62 -10.99 2.97
C CYS A 311 -7.88 -11.98 4.11
N TRP A 312 -9.07 -11.89 4.72
CA TRP A 312 -9.46 -12.76 5.82
C TRP A 312 -9.66 -14.22 5.38
N VAL A 313 -10.33 -14.45 4.24
CA VAL A 313 -10.49 -15.77 3.62
C VAL A 313 -9.15 -16.32 3.17
N GLY A 314 -8.37 -15.52 2.43
CA GLY A 314 -7.05 -15.87 1.91
C GLY A 314 -6.08 -16.30 3.00
N GLY A 315 -6.09 -15.62 4.16
CA GLY A 315 -5.27 -16.03 5.30
C GLY A 315 -5.65 -17.40 5.88
N ARG A 316 -6.92 -17.81 5.77
CA ARG A 316 -7.36 -19.16 6.18
C ARG A 316 -6.98 -20.21 5.15
N VAL A 317 -7.08 -19.88 3.88
CA VAL A 317 -6.61 -20.75 2.79
C VAL A 317 -5.09 -20.92 2.87
N ASP A 318 -4.35 -19.83 3.11
CA ASP A 318 -2.90 -19.84 3.35
C ASP A 318 -2.53 -20.77 4.53
N ARG A 319 -3.31 -20.74 5.62
CA ARG A 319 -3.13 -21.66 6.73
C ARG A 319 -3.26 -23.12 6.31
N ALA A 320 -4.25 -23.42 5.46
CA ALA A 320 -4.59 -24.79 5.07
C ALA A 320 -3.63 -25.39 4.04
N ILE A 321 -3.24 -24.60 3.02
CA ILE A 321 -2.47 -25.10 1.86
C ILE A 321 -1.14 -24.37 1.65
N GLY A 322 -0.82 -23.39 2.50
CA GLY A 322 0.38 -22.56 2.40
C GLY A 322 0.23 -21.33 1.51
N PRO A 323 1.17 -20.37 1.59
CA PRO A 323 1.08 -19.09 0.86
C PRO A 323 1.29 -19.23 -0.65
N MET A 324 2.10 -20.19 -1.12
CA MET A 324 2.45 -20.33 -2.53
C MET A 324 1.23 -20.56 -3.42
N PRO A 325 0.33 -21.55 -3.14
CA PRO A 325 -0.88 -21.74 -3.96
C PRO A 325 -1.79 -20.52 -3.96
N VAL A 326 -1.89 -19.80 -2.83
CA VAL A 326 -2.70 -18.57 -2.75
C VAL A 326 -2.13 -17.49 -3.66
N ILE A 327 -0.80 -17.25 -3.62
CA ILE A 327 -0.12 -16.27 -4.47
C ILE A 327 -0.35 -16.61 -5.95
N VAL A 328 -0.14 -17.86 -6.34
CA VAL A 328 -0.35 -18.32 -7.74
C VAL A 328 -1.79 -18.11 -8.17
N THR A 329 -2.76 -18.54 -7.37
CA THR A 329 -4.19 -18.38 -7.68
C THR A 329 -4.57 -16.90 -7.80
N CYS A 330 -4.11 -16.04 -6.91
CA CYS A 330 -4.36 -14.61 -6.98
C CYS A 330 -3.76 -13.99 -8.25
N CYS A 331 -2.53 -14.34 -8.62
CA CYS A 331 -1.92 -13.87 -9.85
C CYS A 331 -2.70 -14.31 -11.10
N LEU A 332 -3.18 -15.56 -11.13
CA LEU A 332 -4.00 -16.07 -12.23
C LEU A 332 -5.34 -15.33 -12.32
N ILE A 333 -6.00 -15.08 -11.19
CA ILE A 333 -7.24 -14.28 -11.15
C ILE A 333 -6.98 -12.86 -11.65
N LEU A 334 -5.87 -12.22 -11.23
CA LEU A 334 -5.51 -10.87 -11.66
C LEU A 334 -5.17 -10.82 -13.16
N ILE A 335 -4.49 -11.83 -13.70
CA ILE A 335 -4.28 -11.98 -15.16
C ILE A 335 -5.62 -12.08 -15.89
N ALA A 336 -6.50 -12.97 -15.47
CA ALA A 336 -7.82 -13.13 -16.08
C ALA A 336 -8.63 -11.82 -16.00
N THR A 337 -8.56 -11.12 -14.87
CA THR A 337 -9.22 -9.83 -14.68
C THR A 337 -8.63 -8.76 -15.59
N ALA A 338 -7.30 -8.69 -15.75
CA ALA A 338 -6.64 -7.76 -16.67
C ALA A 338 -7.03 -8.05 -18.12
N VAL A 339 -7.08 -9.32 -18.54
CA VAL A 339 -7.54 -9.72 -19.87
C VAL A 339 -9.02 -9.34 -20.08
N LEU A 340 -9.87 -9.55 -19.07
CA LEU A 340 -11.26 -9.10 -19.13
C LEU A 340 -11.33 -7.59 -19.35
N ILE A 341 -10.60 -6.79 -18.55
CA ILE A 341 -10.57 -5.32 -18.68
C ILE A 341 -10.13 -4.91 -20.09
N ILE A 342 -9.05 -5.48 -20.62
CA ILE A 342 -8.56 -5.19 -21.97
C ILE A 342 -9.62 -5.50 -23.03
N SER A 343 -10.48 -6.49 -22.80
CA SER A 343 -11.54 -6.89 -23.73
C SER A 343 -12.81 -6.03 -23.65
N LEU A 344 -12.98 -5.22 -22.58
CA LEU A 344 -14.18 -4.41 -22.39
C LEU A 344 -14.16 -3.17 -23.29
N THR A 345 -15.32 -2.88 -23.85
CA THR A 345 -15.64 -1.58 -24.48
C THR A 345 -17.06 -1.19 -24.04
N PRO A 346 -17.52 0.05 -24.27
CA PRO A 346 -18.88 0.44 -23.93
C PRO A 346 -19.97 -0.47 -24.55
N ASN A 347 -19.66 -1.09 -25.69
CA ASN A 347 -20.62 -1.86 -26.46
C ASN A 347 -20.21 -3.32 -26.71
N SER A 348 -19.13 -3.81 -26.05
CA SER A 348 -18.70 -5.21 -26.21
C SER A 348 -17.95 -5.77 -25.00
N ILE A 349 -18.07 -7.07 -24.78
CA ILE A 349 -17.31 -7.84 -23.79
C ILE A 349 -16.70 -9.05 -24.52
N MET A 350 -15.40 -9.27 -24.41
CA MET A 350 -14.69 -10.41 -25.03
C MET A 350 -14.95 -10.52 -26.54
N GLY A 351 -15.15 -9.39 -27.24
CA GLY A 351 -15.46 -9.35 -28.67
C GLY A 351 -16.93 -9.61 -29.04
N ILE A 352 -17.78 -9.90 -28.05
CA ILE A 352 -19.24 -10.06 -28.24
C ILE A 352 -19.87 -8.66 -28.19
N THR A 353 -20.48 -8.24 -29.29
CA THR A 353 -21.23 -6.98 -29.35
C THR A 353 -22.52 -7.07 -28.56
N LEU A 354 -22.82 -6.02 -27.81
CA LEU A 354 -24.00 -5.90 -26.95
C LEU A 354 -24.97 -4.87 -27.53
N ALA A 355 -26.23 -4.90 -27.10
CA ALA A 355 -27.21 -3.89 -27.45
C ALA A 355 -26.77 -2.50 -26.96
N GLU A 356 -27.06 -1.45 -27.70
CA GLU A 356 -26.79 -0.07 -27.32
C GLU A 356 -27.44 0.25 -25.97
N GLY A 357 -26.67 0.87 -25.06
CA GLY A 357 -27.10 1.20 -23.72
C GLY A 357 -27.14 0.03 -22.74
N SER A 358 -26.51 -1.11 -23.10
CA SER A 358 -26.36 -2.25 -22.17
C SER A 358 -25.49 -1.88 -20.97
N SER A 359 -25.96 -2.16 -19.76
CA SER A 359 -25.19 -2.01 -18.51
C SER A 359 -24.19 -3.16 -18.27
N ALA A 360 -24.12 -4.17 -19.15
CA ALA A 360 -23.28 -5.33 -18.95
C ALA A 360 -21.78 -5.00 -18.88
N PRO A 361 -21.19 -4.06 -19.67
CA PRO A 361 -19.79 -3.66 -19.53
C PRO A 361 -19.50 -3.01 -18.17
N ASP A 362 -20.41 -2.16 -17.66
CA ASP A 362 -20.26 -1.52 -16.36
C ASP A 362 -20.28 -2.55 -15.23
N ILE A 363 -21.23 -3.48 -15.26
CA ILE A 363 -21.32 -4.58 -14.30
C ILE A 363 -20.05 -5.43 -14.34
N ALA A 364 -19.57 -5.78 -15.54
CA ALA A 364 -18.34 -6.55 -15.70
C ALA A 364 -17.12 -5.81 -15.11
N PHE A 365 -17.06 -4.48 -15.26
CA PHE A 365 -15.97 -3.68 -14.70
C PHE A 365 -16.08 -3.54 -13.18
N TYR A 366 -17.29 -3.42 -12.60
CA TYR A 366 -17.48 -3.50 -11.14
C TYR A 366 -17.04 -4.86 -10.58
N ILE A 367 -17.36 -5.96 -11.27
CA ILE A 367 -16.88 -7.29 -10.89
C ILE A 367 -15.35 -7.37 -10.97
N ALA A 368 -14.75 -6.79 -12.03
CA ALA A 368 -13.29 -6.70 -12.15
C ALA A 368 -12.68 -5.94 -10.97
N GLY A 369 -13.27 -4.82 -10.53
CA GLY A 369 -12.84 -4.09 -9.35
C GLY A 369 -12.90 -4.91 -8.07
N ALA A 370 -14.00 -5.64 -7.87
CA ALA A 370 -14.14 -6.55 -6.74
C ALA A 370 -13.08 -7.68 -6.77
N LEU A 371 -12.78 -8.24 -7.95
CA LEU A 371 -11.73 -9.25 -8.12
C LEU A 371 -10.33 -8.70 -7.89
N ILE A 372 -10.04 -7.47 -8.36
CA ILE A 372 -8.76 -6.78 -8.09
C ILE A 372 -8.59 -6.58 -6.58
N GLY A 373 -9.62 -6.11 -5.88
CA GLY A 373 -9.59 -5.96 -4.43
C GLY A 373 -9.37 -7.28 -3.72
N ALA A 374 -10.17 -8.29 -4.05
CA ALA A 374 -10.15 -9.63 -3.46
C ALA A 374 -8.78 -10.32 -3.65
N ALA A 375 -8.35 -10.47 -4.90
CA ALA A 375 -7.10 -11.15 -5.21
C ALA A 375 -5.88 -10.31 -4.78
N GLY A 376 -5.92 -8.99 -4.96
CA GLY A 376 -4.85 -8.09 -4.54
C GLY A 376 -4.63 -8.09 -3.02
N GLY A 377 -5.71 -8.06 -2.24
CA GLY A 377 -5.63 -8.14 -0.78
C GLY A 377 -5.07 -9.48 -0.30
N ALA A 378 -5.60 -10.61 -0.79
CA ALA A 378 -5.12 -11.94 -0.45
C ALA A 378 -3.66 -12.15 -0.88
N LEU A 379 -3.28 -11.67 -2.08
CA LEU A 379 -1.92 -11.71 -2.60
C LEU A 379 -0.94 -11.02 -1.65
N GLN A 380 -1.25 -9.79 -1.21
CA GLN A 380 -0.38 -9.03 -0.32
C GLN A 380 -0.23 -9.69 1.05
N ALA A 381 -1.35 -10.20 1.61
CA ALA A 381 -1.34 -10.90 2.90
C ALA A 381 -0.51 -12.19 2.86
N SER A 382 -0.67 -13.01 1.81
CA SER A 382 0.09 -14.25 1.63
C SER A 382 1.53 -14.01 1.24
N SER A 383 1.83 -12.91 0.50
CA SER A 383 3.20 -12.50 0.22
C SER A 383 3.96 -12.13 1.50
N ARG A 384 3.31 -11.43 2.43
CA ARG A 384 3.90 -11.13 3.75
C ARG A 384 4.23 -12.41 4.53
N ASN A 385 3.34 -13.42 4.52
CA ASN A 385 3.60 -14.71 5.14
C ASN A 385 4.70 -15.50 4.39
N MET A 386 4.68 -15.49 3.05
CA MET A 386 5.70 -16.17 2.26
C MET A 386 7.11 -15.64 2.55
N LEU A 387 7.27 -14.32 2.70
CA LEU A 387 8.55 -13.74 3.06
C LEU A 387 9.09 -14.31 4.38
N THR A 388 8.23 -14.57 5.38
CA THR A 388 8.66 -15.14 6.66
C THR A 388 9.19 -16.58 6.54
N ARG A 389 8.87 -17.28 5.44
CA ARG A 389 9.42 -18.61 5.12
C ARG A 389 10.69 -18.53 4.30
N GLN A 390 10.87 -17.46 3.51
CA GLN A 390 12.01 -17.25 2.62
C GLN A 390 13.18 -16.56 3.33
N GLY A 391 12.89 -15.66 4.27
CA GLY A 391 13.90 -14.88 4.98
C GLY A 391 14.66 -15.68 6.04
N ASN A 392 15.88 -15.22 6.35
CA ASN A 392 16.64 -15.75 7.48
C ASN A 392 15.88 -15.41 8.79
N PRO A 393 15.51 -16.39 9.63
CA PRO A 393 14.79 -16.16 10.88
C PRO A 393 15.50 -15.21 11.84
N ASP A 394 16.82 -15.21 11.87
CA ASP A 394 17.62 -14.36 12.75
C ASP A 394 17.75 -12.91 12.23
N ARG A 395 17.33 -12.65 10.97
CA ARG A 395 17.50 -11.38 10.26
C ARG A 395 16.21 -10.98 9.55
N MET A 396 15.09 -11.10 10.23
CA MET A 396 13.78 -10.92 9.62
C MET A 396 13.49 -9.47 9.24
N THR A 397 13.98 -8.48 10.00
CA THR A 397 13.79 -7.06 9.67
C THR A 397 14.54 -6.68 8.41
N GLU A 398 15.76 -7.22 8.23
CA GLU A 398 16.52 -7.08 6.98
C GLU A 398 15.78 -7.71 5.79
N ALA A 399 15.20 -8.92 5.98
CA ALA A 399 14.41 -9.58 4.95
C ALA A 399 13.20 -8.73 4.50
N PHE A 400 12.48 -8.13 5.44
CA PHE A 400 11.39 -7.17 5.12
C PHE A 400 11.92 -5.89 4.48
N GLY A 401 13.12 -5.43 4.86
CA GLY A 401 13.81 -4.32 4.19
C GLY A 401 14.14 -4.63 2.72
N LEU A 402 14.69 -5.81 2.43
CA LEU A 402 14.95 -6.26 1.07
C LEU A 402 13.65 -6.42 0.25
N TYR A 403 12.59 -6.88 0.89
CA TYR A 403 11.26 -6.98 0.27
C TYR A 403 10.68 -5.59 -0.05
N ALA A 404 10.88 -4.60 0.81
CA ALA A 404 10.51 -3.22 0.53
C ALA A 404 11.35 -2.62 -0.61
N LEU A 405 12.67 -2.85 -0.60
CA LEU A 405 13.56 -2.47 -1.69
C LEU A 405 13.08 -3.05 -3.02
N SER A 406 12.80 -4.35 -3.10
CA SER A 406 12.33 -4.99 -4.33
C SER A 406 11.03 -4.36 -4.85
N GLY A 407 10.08 -4.04 -3.96
CA GLY A 407 8.82 -3.40 -4.34
C GLY A 407 8.94 -1.94 -4.77
N LYS A 408 9.94 -1.20 -4.27
CA LYS A 408 10.16 0.20 -4.65
C LYS A 408 11.07 0.34 -5.89
N ALA A 409 12.01 -0.59 -6.08
CA ALA A 409 12.97 -0.56 -7.18
C ALA A 409 12.32 -0.59 -8.58
N THR A 410 11.14 -1.18 -8.68
CA THR A 410 10.40 -1.34 -9.94
C THR A 410 9.08 -0.59 -9.98
N SER A 411 8.72 0.17 -8.95
CA SER A 411 7.41 0.84 -8.86
C SER A 411 7.09 1.79 -10.03
N PHE A 412 8.09 2.13 -10.85
CA PHE A 412 7.95 2.90 -12.09
C PHE A 412 7.67 2.02 -13.33
N LEU A 413 7.90 0.71 -13.25
CA LEU A 413 7.93 -0.18 -14.42
C LEU A 413 6.53 -0.36 -15.04
N ALA A 414 5.52 -0.67 -14.22
CA ALA A 414 4.15 -0.79 -14.72
C ALA A 414 3.63 0.52 -15.31
N PRO A 415 3.73 1.69 -14.64
CA PRO A 415 3.37 2.97 -15.24
C PRO A 415 4.10 3.26 -16.54
N ALA A 416 5.41 3.04 -16.60
CA ALA A 416 6.21 3.28 -17.81
C ALA A 416 5.80 2.37 -18.96
N LEU A 417 5.63 1.07 -18.71
CA LEU A 417 5.20 0.12 -19.74
C LEU A 417 3.79 0.40 -20.24
N ILE A 418 2.86 0.79 -19.33
CA ILE A 418 1.50 1.20 -19.70
C ILE A 418 1.53 2.45 -20.58
N ALA A 419 2.34 3.45 -20.22
CA ALA A 419 2.47 4.68 -21.01
C ALA A 419 3.02 4.38 -22.43
N ILE A 420 4.09 3.61 -22.52
CA ILE A 420 4.69 3.21 -23.81
C ILE A 420 3.69 2.41 -24.65
N ALA A 421 3.01 1.42 -24.05
CA ALA A 421 2.05 0.60 -24.79
C ALA A 421 0.82 1.42 -25.24
N SER A 422 0.36 2.39 -24.43
CA SER A 422 -0.72 3.31 -24.81
C SER A 422 -0.31 4.21 -25.96
N ASP A 423 0.91 4.76 -25.93
CA ASP A 423 1.44 5.65 -26.98
C ASP A 423 1.63 4.89 -28.30
N VAL A 424 2.27 3.73 -28.26
CA VAL A 424 2.54 2.90 -29.44
C VAL A 424 1.25 2.36 -30.08
N SER A 425 0.28 1.95 -29.25
CA SER A 425 -0.99 1.38 -29.75
C SER A 425 -2.05 2.43 -30.08
N GLY A 426 -1.89 3.68 -29.63
CA GLY A 426 -2.92 4.70 -29.67
C GLY A 426 -4.18 4.34 -28.87
N SER A 427 -4.10 3.41 -27.92
CA SER A 427 -5.25 2.86 -27.20
C SER A 427 -4.96 2.68 -25.72
N GLN A 428 -5.73 3.37 -24.87
CA GLN A 428 -5.67 3.19 -23.41
C GLN A 428 -6.00 1.73 -23.00
N ARG A 429 -6.84 1.07 -23.76
CA ARG A 429 -7.26 -0.31 -23.55
C ARG A 429 -6.08 -1.29 -23.73
N ILE A 430 -5.36 -1.18 -24.84
CA ILE A 430 -4.17 -2.00 -25.11
C ILE A 430 -3.01 -1.59 -24.20
N GLY A 431 -2.98 -0.34 -23.77
CA GLY A 431 -2.00 0.19 -22.83
C GLY A 431 -1.87 -0.61 -21.52
N ILE A 432 -2.94 -1.27 -21.06
CA ILE A 432 -2.89 -2.09 -19.84
C ILE A 432 -2.27 -3.48 -20.07
N ALA A 433 -2.10 -3.93 -21.31
CA ALA A 433 -1.60 -5.27 -21.63
C ALA A 433 -0.25 -5.64 -20.97
N PRO A 434 0.73 -4.73 -20.80
CA PRO A 434 1.98 -5.04 -20.11
C PRO A 434 1.81 -5.55 -18.67
N VAL A 435 0.72 -5.18 -17.97
CA VAL A 435 0.42 -5.68 -16.63
C VAL A 435 0.29 -7.21 -16.60
N VAL A 436 -0.31 -7.78 -17.65
CA VAL A 436 -0.41 -9.24 -17.84
C VAL A 436 0.99 -9.85 -17.94
N GLY A 437 1.88 -9.24 -18.72
CA GLY A 437 3.26 -9.68 -18.86
C GLY A 437 4.03 -9.66 -17.53
N LEU A 438 3.86 -8.61 -16.73
CA LEU A 438 4.48 -8.51 -15.41
C LEU A 438 3.99 -9.61 -14.45
N PHE A 439 2.68 -9.92 -14.42
CA PHE A 439 2.17 -11.05 -13.63
C PHE A 439 2.72 -12.38 -14.12
N ILE A 440 2.83 -12.60 -15.44
CA ILE A 440 3.40 -13.83 -16.01
C ILE A 440 4.87 -13.98 -15.60
N ILE A 441 5.67 -12.93 -15.70
CA ILE A 441 7.08 -12.95 -15.25
C ILE A 441 7.13 -13.29 -13.76
N GLY A 442 6.27 -12.66 -12.94
CA GLY A 442 6.15 -12.98 -11.53
C GLY A 442 5.84 -14.47 -11.29
N LEU A 443 4.87 -15.04 -12.00
CA LEU A 443 4.53 -16.47 -11.90
C LEU A 443 5.66 -17.38 -12.36
N VAL A 444 6.34 -17.06 -13.45
CA VAL A 444 7.48 -17.85 -13.93
C VAL A 444 8.59 -17.90 -12.89
N LEU A 445 8.90 -16.79 -12.26
CA LEU A 445 9.92 -16.74 -11.20
C LEU A 445 9.52 -17.54 -9.95
N LEU A 446 8.22 -17.72 -9.66
CA LEU A 446 7.75 -18.56 -8.55
C LEU A 446 8.10 -20.05 -8.71
N VAL A 447 8.39 -20.52 -9.92
CA VAL A 447 8.77 -21.92 -10.17
C VAL A 447 10.07 -22.28 -9.41
N TRP A 448 10.96 -21.32 -9.21
CA TRP A 448 12.21 -21.52 -8.46
C TRP A 448 12.08 -21.27 -6.96
N VAL A 449 10.90 -20.94 -6.47
CA VAL A 449 10.66 -20.63 -5.06
C VAL A 449 10.25 -21.90 -4.31
N LYS A 450 11.04 -22.28 -3.32
CA LYS A 450 10.71 -23.42 -2.44
C LYS A 450 9.65 -22.98 -1.41
N PRO A 451 8.64 -23.80 -1.11
CA PRO A 451 7.58 -23.44 -0.16
C PRO A 451 8.07 -23.08 1.25
N ASN A 452 9.19 -23.66 1.68
CA ASN A 452 9.79 -23.44 3.01
C ASN A 452 11.08 -22.63 2.97
N GLY A 453 11.48 -22.12 1.80
CA GLY A 453 12.71 -21.32 1.64
C GLY A 453 14.01 -22.12 1.66
N ASP A 454 15.11 -21.38 1.65
CA ASP A 454 16.47 -21.94 1.69
C ASP A 454 17.01 -22.07 3.12
N PHE A 455 16.34 -21.50 4.12
CA PHE A 455 16.75 -21.50 5.53
C PHE A 455 15.98 -22.53 6.37
N ALA A 456 15.05 -23.30 5.78
CA ALA A 456 14.40 -24.41 6.47
C ALA A 456 15.43 -25.49 6.83
N LYS A 457 15.49 -25.83 8.14
CA LYS A 457 16.30 -26.93 8.66
C LYS A 457 15.59 -28.26 8.46
#